data_f0fff49e7f3dc81e725190ebbfb911af
#
_entry.id   f0fff49e7f3dc81e725190ebbfb911af
#
_cell.length_a   1.000
_cell.length_b   1.000
_cell.length_c   1.000
_cell.angle_alpha   90.00
_cell.angle_beta   90.00
_cell.angle_gamma   90.00
#
_symmetry.space_group_name_H-M   'P 1'
#
loop_
_entity.id
_entity.type
_entity.pdbx_description
1 polymer ?
#
loop_
_entity_poly.entity_id
_entity_poly.type
_entity_poly.pdbx_seq_one_letter_code
_entity_poly.pdbx_strand_id
1 'polypeptide(L)'
;APIQISRALFDGLPATEPLRVPAVPEAGTPSTWVPGARVGSVLQAQTAGGGSQFYVLLPDGVQKISSFVADLLRSANSYGAAAPRVVTPDVLVHTPQVTSLPVEYYPAGRLNFVDTAADPTTCVSWEKASTDPQARVAVYNGRGLPVPPSMDSRIVRLVRDDRAPASVVATQVLVLPGAANFVTSTSGVITAESRESLFWVSGNGVRFGIANDEATLRALGLDPGAAVQAPWPLLRTFAAGPALSRDAALLARDTVPTLGQVAIVTTTAKAGA
;
A
#
# COMPACT_ATOMS: atom_id res chain seq x y z
N ALA A 1 -17.24 7.41 12.21
CA ALA A 1 -16.68 6.46 13.18
C ALA A 1 -15.47 5.75 12.50
N PRO A 2 -14.42 5.34 13.26
CA PRO A 2 -13.32 4.56 12.71
C PRO A 2 -13.84 3.25 12.12
N ILE A 3 -13.27 2.83 10.98
CA ILE A 3 -13.61 1.59 10.31
C ILE A 3 -12.55 0.56 10.66
N GLN A 4 -12.99 -0.65 11.00
CA GLN A 4 -12.08 -1.77 11.22
C GLN A 4 -11.60 -2.31 9.88
N ILE A 5 -10.30 -2.43 9.72
CA ILE A 5 -9.67 -3.11 8.58
C ILE A 5 -9.03 -4.41 9.03
N SER A 6 -8.91 -5.37 8.10
CA SER A 6 -8.23 -6.64 8.40
C SER A 6 -6.73 -6.41 8.61
N ARG A 7 -6.11 -7.28 9.43
CA ARG A 7 -4.67 -7.28 9.60
C ARG A 7 -3.92 -7.48 8.27
N ALA A 8 -4.46 -8.32 7.39
CA ALA A 8 -3.88 -8.56 6.07
C ALA A 8 -3.87 -7.29 5.20
N LEU A 9 -4.96 -6.51 5.20
CA LEU A 9 -5.02 -5.25 4.49
C LEU A 9 -4.02 -4.24 5.07
N PHE A 10 -4.00 -4.08 6.40
CA PHE A 10 -3.06 -3.16 7.07
C PHE A 10 -1.59 -3.48 6.75
N ASP A 11 -1.22 -4.75 6.83
CA ASP A 11 0.16 -5.18 6.57
C ASP A 11 0.52 -5.16 5.06
N GLY A 12 -0.46 -5.17 4.17
CA GLY A 12 -0.28 -5.03 2.72
C GLY A 12 -0.10 -3.58 2.25
N LEU A 13 -0.45 -2.60 3.08
CA LEU A 13 -0.26 -1.19 2.75
C LEU A 13 1.20 -0.79 2.97
N PRO A 14 1.78 0.01 2.06
CA PRO A 14 3.12 0.52 2.27
C PRO A 14 3.14 1.49 3.45
N ALA A 15 4.17 1.38 4.29
CA ALA A 15 4.43 2.38 5.31
C ALA A 15 4.87 3.69 4.64
N THR A 16 4.27 4.79 5.07
CA THR A 16 4.63 6.13 4.61
C THR A 16 4.95 7.02 5.81
N GLU A 17 5.52 8.18 5.53
CA GLU A 17 5.74 9.19 6.55
C GLU A 17 4.40 9.59 7.22
N PRO A 18 4.38 9.78 8.55
CA PRO A 18 3.15 10.15 9.24
C PRO A 18 2.71 11.56 8.85
N LEU A 19 1.42 11.74 8.58
CA LEU A 19 0.82 13.05 8.33
C LEU A 19 0.78 13.85 9.64
N ARG A 20 1.80 14.65 9.87
CA ARG A 20 1.92 15.58 11.00
C ARG A 20 1.89 17.01 10.48
N VAL A 21 1.56 17.97 11.33
CA VAL A 21 1.73 19.38 10.97
C VAL A 21 3.22 19.65 10.74
N PRO A 22 3.62 20.16 9.56
CA PRO A 22 5.03 20.49 9.30
C PRO A 22 5.53 21.50 10.33
N ALA A 23 6.70 21.24 10.90
CA ALA A 23 7.32 22.17 11.83
C ALA A 23 7.97 23.31 11.03
N VAL A 24 7.36 24.50 11.08
CA VAL A 24 7.90 25.69 10.41
C VAL A 24 8.93 26.34 11.35
N PRO A 25 10.21 26.48 10.93
CA PRO A 25 11.20 27.20 11.71
C PRO A 25 10.75 28.65 12.02
N GLU A 26 11.04 29.13 13.20
CA GLU A 26 10.73 30.50 13.66
C GLU A 26 9.24 30.89 13.51
N ALA A 27 8.33 29.92 13.53
CA ALA A 27 6.90 30.14 13.38
C ALA A 27 6.37 31.19 14.37
N GLY A 28 5.58 32.14 13.85
CA GLY A 28 4.97 33.20 14.63
C GLY A 28 5.81 34.50 14.73
N THR A 29 7.08 34.50 14.29
CA THR A 29 7.88 35.74 14.22
C THR A 29 7.37 36.66 13.10
N PRO A 30 7.54 37.99 13.21
CA PRO A 30 7.20 38.91 12.11
C PRO A 30 8.00 38.58 10.86
N SER A 31 7.33 38.58 9.71
CA SER A 31 8.00 38.34 8.42
C SER A 31 8.72 39.59 7.93
N THR A 32 9.91 39.41 7.37
CA THR A 32 10.66 40.46 6.65
C THR A 32 10.19 40.57 5.20
N TRP A 33 9.56 39.55 4.62
CA TRP A 33 9.16 39.48 3.22
C TRP A 33 7.76 40.03 2.94
N VAL A 34 6.82 39.76 3.85
CA VAL A 34 5.43 40.20 3.68
C VAL A 34 5.03 41.03 4.91
N PRO A 35 4.98 42.36 4.80
CA PRO A 35 4.66 43.25 5.90
C PRO A 35 3.32 42.91 6.57
N GLY A 36 3.33 42.80 7.91
CA GLY A 36 2.16 42.46 8.69
C GLY A 36 1.74 40.99 8.68
N ALA A 37 2.50 40.10 8.03
CA ALA A 37 2.37 38.66 8.14
C ALA A 37 3.39 38.09 9.10
N ARG A 38 3.17 36.83 9.51
CA ARG A 38 4.07 36.08 10.39
C ARG A 38 4.65 34.88 9.65
N VAL A 39 5.84 34.45 10.02
CA VAL A 39 6.42 33.19 9.57
C VAL A 39 5.47 32.04 9.92
N GLY A 40 5.22 31.13 8.99
CA GLY A 40 4.23 30.06 9.09
C GLY A 40 2.83 30.45 8.57
N SER A 41 2.58 31.74 8.25
CA SER A 41 1.31 32.15 7.64
C SER A 41 1.14 31.54 6.25
N VAL A 42 -0.08 31.10 5.96
CA VAL A 42 -0.45 30.64 4.61
C VAL A 42 -0.90 31.81 3.77
N LEU A 43 -0.29 31.96 2.61
CA LEU A 43 -0.62 32.95 1.59
C LEU A 43 -1.36 32.28 0.44
N GLN A 44 -2.23 33.03 -0.23
CA GLN A 44 -2.96 32.59 -1.42
C GLN A 44 -2.71 33.58 -2.55
N ALA A 45 -2.38 33.07 -3.73
CA ALA A 45 -2.28 33.87 -4.95
C ALA A 45 -3.22 33.30 -6.01
N GLN A 46 -3.78 34.19 -6.82
CA GLN A 46 -4.56 33.79 -7.99
C GLN A 46 -3.62 33.43 -9.14
N THR A 47 -3.92 32.34 -9.83
CA THR A 47 -3.23 31.93 -11.05
C THR A 47 -3.89 32.51 -12.28
N ALA A 48 -3.15 32.64 -13.37
CA ALA A 48 -3.67 33.19 -14.65
C ALA A 48 -4.88 32.36 -15.19
N GLY A 49 -5.01 31.10 -14.82
CA GLY A 49 -6.14 30.23 -15.18
C GLY A 49 -7.34 30.30 -14.22
N GLY A 50 -7.41 31.30 -13.31
CA GLY A 50 -8.52 31.47 -12.35
C GLY A 50 -8.46 30.57 -11.12
N GLY A 51 -7.43 29.72 -11.00
CA GLY A 51 -7.22 28.88 -9.83
C GLY A 51 -6.49 29.61 -8.69
N SER A 52 -6.45 28.97 -7.51
CA SER A 52 -5.71 29.45 -6.35
C SER A 52 -4.48 28.59 -6.11
N GLN A 53 -3.35 29.24 -5.88
CA GLN A 53 -2.11 28.61 -5.43
C GLN A 53 -1.79 29.02 -4.01
N PHE A 54 -1.38 28.07 -3.18
CA PHE A 54 -1.02 28.33 -1.78
C PHE A 54 0.48 28.32 -1.58
N TYR A 55 0.93 29.15 -0.65
CA TYR A 55 2.31 29.28 -0.22
C TYR A 55 2.36 29.36 1.30
N VAL A 56 3.43 28.85 1.89
CA VAL A 56 3.77 29.10 3.29
C VAL A 56 4.91 30.13 3.36
N LEU A 57 4.78 31.06 4.28
CA LEU A 57 5.81 32.07 4.54
C LEU A 57 6.85 31.50 5.49
N LEU A 58 8.10 31.47 5.07
CA LEU A 58 9.25 30.95 5.80
C LEU A 58 10.22 32.09 6.14
N PRO A 59 11.20 31.87 7.05
CA PRO A 59 12.19 32.90 7.38
C PRO A 59 13.01 33.36 6.18
N ASP A 60 13.28 32.45 5.25
CA ASP A 60 14.13 32.65 4.05
C ASP A 60 13.33 32.94 2.78
N GLY A 61 11.98 32.98 2.82
CA GLY A 61 11.18 33.27 1.65
C GLY A 61 9.78 32.68 1.70
N VAL A 62 9.25 32.28 0.54
CA VAL A 62 7.98 31.58 0.41
C VAL A 62 8.17 30.25 -0.28
N GLN A 63 7.44 29.22 0.17
CA GLN A 63 7.41 27.91 -0.45
C GLN A 63 6.01 27.60 -0.96
N LYS A 64 5.92 27.15 -2.20
CA LYS A 64 4.69 26.62 -2.77
C LYS A 64 4.27 25.36 -2.04
N ILE A 65 2.99 25.26 -1.65
CA ILE A 65 2.42 24.12 -0.93
C ILE A 65 1.11 23.67 -1.55
N SER A 66 0.72 22.41 -1.24
CA SER A 66 -0.58 21.90 -1.64
C SER A 66 -1.71 22.52 -0.81
N SER A 67 -2.95 22.44 -1.31
CA SER A 67 -4.13 22.86 -0.52
C SER A 67 -4.28 22.05 0.76
N PHE A 68 -3.89 20.77 0.76
CA PHE A 68 -3.88 19.94 1.95
C PHE A 68 -2.93 20.47 3.03
N VAL A 69 -1.69 20.79 2.66
CA VAL A 69 -0.69 21.36 3.58
C VAL A 69 -1.13 22.73 4.08
N ALA A 70 -1.74 23.55 3.20
CA ALA A 70 -2.29 24.85 3.58
C ALA A 70 -3.39 24.73 4.65
N ASP A 71 -4.34 23.82 4.46
CA ASP A 71 -5.40 23.55 5.44
C ASP A 71 -4.81 22.98 6.75
N LEU A 72 -3.81 22.10 6.67
CA LEU A 72 -3.14 21.51 7.83
C LEU A 72 -2.40 22.54 8.68
N LEU A 73 -1.59 23.41 8.07
CA LEU A 73 -0.89 24.50 8.75
C LEU A 73 -1.86 25.47 9.41
N ARG A 74 -2.92 25.86 8.70
CA ARG A 74 -3.93 26.78 9.23
C ARG A 74 -4.75 26.18 10.37
N SER A 75 -5.04 24.87 10.32
CA SER A 75 -5.73 24.18 11.42
C SER A 75 -4.91 24.16 12.71
N ALA A 76 -3.58 24.12 12.57
CA ALA A 76 -2.65 24.20 13.70
C ALA A 76 -2.51 25.63 14.23
N ASN A 77 -2.28 26.59 13.33
CA ASN A 77 -2.21 28.01 13.70
C ASN A 77 -2.53 28.91 12.50
N SER A 78 -3.57 29.70 12.61
CA SER A 78 -3.97 30.69 11.60
C SER A 78 -3.40 32.09 11.87
N TYR A 79 -2.69 32.29 12.98
CA TYR A 79 -2.18 33.59 13.44
C TYR A 79 -3.28 34.65 13.51
N GLY A 80 -4.51 34.25 13.85
CA GLY A 80 -5.69 35.12 13.94
C GLY A 80 -6.36 35.46 12.61
N ALA A 81 -5.88 34.93 11.48
CA ALA A 81 -6.47 35.16 10.18
C ALA A 81 -7.63 34.20 9.89
N ALA A 82 -8.83 34.71 9.58
CA ALA A 82 -10.01 33.90 9.25
C ALA A 82 -9.84 33.14 7.91
N ALA A 83 -9.08 33.68 6.96
CA ALA A 83 -8.78 33.08 5.66
C ALA A 83 -7.29 33.22 5.31
N PRO A 84 -6.75 32.45 4.36
CA PRO A 84 -5.41 32.69 3.83
C PRO A 84 -5.30 34.12 3.33
N ARG A 85 -4.17 34.78 3.60
CA ARG A 85 -3.94 36.13 3.11
C ARG A 85 -3.73 36.10 1.60
N VAL A 86 -4.57 36.82 0.86
CA VAL A 86 -4.41 36.96 -0.58
C VAL A 86 -3.25 37.92 -0.85
N VAL A 87 -2.32 37.50 -1.71
CA VAL A 87 -1.18 38.29 -2.15
C VAL A 87 -1.22 38.44 -3.68
N THR A 88 -0.72 39.57 -4.16
CA THR A 88 -0.57 39.79 -5.58
C THR A 88 0.64 39.05 -6.14
N PRO A 89 0.67 38.72 -7.44
CA PRO A 89 1.84 38.10 -8.08
C PRO A 89 3.14 38.90 -7.87
N ASP A 90 3.04 40.21 -7.80
CA ASP A 90 4.17 41.13 -7.56
C ASP A 90 4.88 40.79 -6.22
N VAL A 91 4.14 40.54 -5.15
CA VAL A 91 4.70 40.17 -3.86
C VAL A 91 5.50 38.86 -3.98
N LEU A 92 5.00 37.90 -4.74
CA LEU A 92 5.66 36.61 -4.93
C LEU A 92 6.93 36.73 -5.80
N VAL A 93 6.94 37.59 -6.79
CA VAL A 93 8.12 37.83 -7.63
C VAL A 93 9.27 38.46 -6.82
N HIS A 94 8.93 39.32 -5.87
CA HIS A 94 9.93 39.98 -5.01
C HIS A 94 10.31 39.20 -3.76
N THR A 95 9.68 38.05 -3.53
CA THR A 95 9.98 37.16 -2.39
C THR A 95 10.73 35.93 -2.86
N PRO A 96 11.86 35.55 -2.25
CA PRO A 96 12.58 34.34 -2.60
C PRO A 96 11.68 33.10 -2.57
N GLN A 97 11.78 32.28 -3.63
CA GLN A 97 11.11 30.98 -3.69
C GLN A 97 12.05 29.92 -3.12
N VAL A 98 11.60 29.24 -2.07
CA VAL A 98 12.42 28.25 -1.35
C VAL A 98 11.72 26.89 -1.30
N THR A 99 12.45 25.83 -0.92
CA THR A 99 11.95 24.45 -0.76
C THR A 99 12.48 23.83 0.51
N SER A 100 12.65 24.66 1.56
CA SER A 100 13.28 24.23 2.83
C SER A 100 12.36 23.41 3.73
N LEU A 101 11.02 23.49 3.52
CA LEU A 101 10.06 22.69 4.28
C LEU A 101 9.75 21.36 3.55
N PRO A 102 10.00 20.19 4.14
CA PRO A 102 9.76 18.89 3.49
C PRO A 102 8.25 18.59 3.47
N VAL A 103 7.60 18.85 2.35
CA VAL A 103 6.14 18.70 2.18
C VAL A 103 5.76 17.87 0.94
N GLU A 104 6.72 17.30 0.23
CA GLU A 104 6.51 16.60 -1.04
C GLU A 104 5.69 15.31 -0.87
N TYR A 105 5.74 14.67 0.30
CA TYR A 105 5.01 13.44 0.58
C TYR A 105 3.55 13.67 1.01
N TYR A 106 3.15 14.93 1.25
CA TYR A 106 1.76 15.24 1.57
C TYR A 106 0.86 15.18 0.34
N PRO A 107 -0.44 14.88 0.53
CA PRO A 107 -1.40 14.90 -0.57
C PRO A 107 -1.41 16.23 -1.34
N ALA A 108 -1.54 16.15 -2.65
CA ALA A 108 -1.58 17.34 -3.52
C ALA A 108 -2.85 18.18 -3.34
N GLY A 109 -3.94 17.54 -2.88
CA GLY A 109 -5.23 18.17 -2.67
C GLY A 109 -5.94 17.67 -1.43
N ARG A 110 -7.18 18.12 -1.22
CA ARG A 110 -8.01 17.67 -0.12
C ARG A 110 -8.26 16.17 -0.19
N LEU A 111 -8.23 15.53 0.97
CA LEU A 111 -8.59 14.12 1.07
C LEU A 111 -10.10 13.95 0.94
N ASN A 112 -10.50 13.00 0.11
CA ASN A 112 -11.88 12.54 0.05
C ASN A 112 -12.03 11.30 0.92
N PHE A 113 -13.02 11.30 1.81
CA PHE A 113 -13.34 10.12 2.59
C PHE A 113 -14.16 9.14 1.74
N VAL A 114 -13.76 7.86 1.80
CA VAL A 114 -14.52 6.79 1.14
C VAL A 114 -15.81 6.56 1.92
N ASP A 115 -16.93 6.56 1.22
CA ASP A 115 -18.21 6.11 1.77
C ASP A 115 -18.25 4.58 1.73
N THR A 116 -17.97 3.95 2.87
CA THR A 116 -17.94 2.48 2.98
C THR A 116 -19.31 1.82 2.90
N ALA A 117 -20.40 2.58 2.95
CA ALA A 117 -21.73 2.05 2.66
C ALA A 117 -21.95 1.92 1.15
N ALA A 118 -21.43 2.85 0.36
CA ALA A 118 -21.48 2.79 -1.10
C ALA A 118 -20.39 1.89 -1.69
N ASP A 119 -19.17 1.96 -1.12
CA ASP A 119 -17.97 1.25 -1.60
C ASP A 119 -17.37 0.38 -0.48
N PRO A 120 -18.00 -0.76 -0.14
CA PRO A 120 -17.62 -1.59 1.01
C PRO A 120 -16.34 -2.41 0.80
N THR A 121 -15.81 -2.47 -0.42
CA THR A 121 -14.64 -3.28 -0.75
C THR A 121 -13.40 -2.42 -0.85
N THR A 122 -12.38 -2.73 -0.07
CA THR A 122 -11.05 -2.11 -0.18
C THR A 122 -10.02 -3.17 -0.52
N CYS A 123 -9.24 -2.94 -1.57
CA CYS A 123 -8.19 -3.84 -2.02
C CYS A 123 -6.85 -3.09 -2.09
N VAL A 124 -5.77 -3.80 -1.86
CA VAL A 124 -4.42 -3.37 -2.17
C VAL A 124 -3.88 -4.23 -3.30
N SER A 125 -3.33 -3.63 -4.33
CA SER A 125 -2.58 -4.30 -5.38
C SER A 125 -1.09 -3.99 -5.27
N TRP A 126 -0.29 -4.96 -5.64
CA TRP A 126 1.15 -4.84 -5.75
C TRP A 126 1.58 -5.47 -7.06
N GLU A 127 2.31 -4.71 -7.88
CA GLU A 127 2.74 -5.12 -9.20
C GLU A 127 4.23 -4.81 -9.36
N LYS A 128 5.01 -5.78 -9.82
CA LYS A 128 6.42 -5.59 -10.17
C LYS A 128 6.81 -6.58 -11.25
N ALA A 129 7.15 -6.09 -12.43
CA ALA A 129 7.81 -6.91 -13.45
C ALA A 129 9.29 -7.15 -13.07
N SER A 130 9.91 -8.18 -13.65
CA SER A 130 11.31 -8.49 -13.39
C SER A 130 12.28 -7.38 -13.79
N THR A 131 11.86 -6.51 -14.71
CA THR A 131 12.63 -5.36 -15.22
C THR A 131 12.36 -4.06 -14.48
N ASP A 132 11.34 -4.02 -13.60
CA ASP A 132 10.96 -2.81 -12.93
C ASP A 132 11.91 -2.52 -11.75
N PRO A 133 12.43 -1.28 -11.62
CA PRO A 133 13.28 -0.90 -10.51
C PRO A 133 12.52 -0.85 -9.18
N GLN A 134 11.20 -0.60 -9.25
CA GLN A 134 10.34 -0.51 -8.07
C GLN A 134 8.95 -1.09 -8.33
N ALA A 135 8.31 -1.54 -7.28
CA ALA A 135 6.93 -2.01 -7.35
C ALA A 135 5.94 -0.85 -7.47
N ARG A 136 4.83 -1.10 -8.16
CA ARG A 136 3.65 -0.22 -8.14
C ARG A 136 2.67 -0.75 -7.12
N VAL A 137 2.30 0.09 -6.17
CA VAL A 137 1.26 -0.23 -5.19
C VAL A 137 0.08 0.70 -5.40
N ALA A 138 -1.13 0.13 -5.45
CA ALA A 138 -2.35 0.90 -5.56
C ALA A 138 -3.40 0.42 -4.55
N VAL A 139 -4.26 1.34 -4.12
CA VAL A 139 -5.42 1.03 -3.29
C VAL A 139 -6.66 1.26 -4.12
N TYR A 140 -7.53 0.27 -4.15
CA TYR A 140 -8.82 0.31 -4.82
C TYR A 140 -9.94 0.31 -3.80
N ASN A 141 -10.94 1.16 -4.01
CA ASN A 141 -12.20 1.12 -3.26
C ASN A 141 -13.35 1.02 -4.26
N GLY A 142 -14.35 0.18 -3.95
CA GLY A 142 -15.49 0.00 -4.85
C GLY A 142 -16.55 -0.91 -4.26
N ARG A 143 -17.60 -1.13 -5.04
CA ARG A 143 -18.78 -1.92 -4.65
C ARG A 143 -18.49 -3.42 -4.54
N GLY A 144 -17.44 -3.90 -5.16
CA GLY A 144 -17.09 -5.33 -5.19
C GLY A 144 -15.63 -5.53 -5.56
N LEU A 145 -15.23 -6.79 -5.67
CA LEU A 145 -13.87 -7.15 -6.08
C LEU A 145 -13.60 -6.67 -7.52
N PRO A 146 -12.39 -6.20 -7.83
CA PRO A 146 -12.00 -5.80 -9.20
C PRO A 146 -11.74 -7.02 -10.09
N VAL A 147 -12.70 -7.96 -10.12
CA VAL A 147 -12.60 -9.23 -10.84
C VAL A 147 -13.83 -9.36 -11.75
N PRO A 148 -13.68 -9.75 -13.02
CA PRO A 148 -14.81 -9.99 -13.90
C PRO A 148 -15.76 -11.05 -13.33
N PRO A 149 -17.10 -10.87 -13.41
CA PRO A 149 -18.07 -11.84 -12.91
C PRO A 149 -17.90 -13.25 -13.51
N SER A 150 -17.34 -13.36 -14.72
CA SER A 150 -17.02 -14.64 -15.36
C SER A 150 -15.98 -15.46 -14.60
N MET A 151 -15.27 -14.88 -13.66
CA MET A 151 -14.25 -15.54 -12.84
C MET A 151 -14.80 -16.03 -11.50
N ASP A 152 -16.05 -15.73 -11.13
CA ASP A 152 -16.62 -16.09 -9.84
C ASP A 152 -16.59 -17.60 -9.57
N SER A 153 -16.79 -18.43 -10.61
CA SER A 153 -16.74 -19.89 -10.50
C SER A 153 -15.33 -20.45 -10.21
N ARG A 154 -14.29 -19.61 -10.35
CA ARG A 154 -12.90 -19.98 -10.07
C ARG A 154 -12.45 -19.58 -8.67
N ILE A 155 -13.28 -18.88 -7.92
CA ILE A 155 -12.97 -18.49 -6.55
C ILE A 155 -13.02 -19.74 -5.66
N VAL A 156 -11.89 -20.05 -5.05
CA VAL A 156 -11.73 -21.16 -4.13
C VAL A 156 -11.97 -20.66 -2.71
N ARG A 157 -12.89 -21.31 -1.98
CA ARG A 157 -13.07 -21.07 -0.55
C ARG A 157 -12.05 -21.88 0.24
N LEU A 158 -11.34 -21.22 1.14
CA LEU A 158 -10.41 -21.86 2.07
C LEU A 158 -11.15 -22.13 3.38
N VAL A 159 -11.21 -23.40 3.79
CA VAL A 159 -11.75 -23.77 5.11
C VAL A 159 -10.68 -23.48 6.16
N ARG A 160 -11.05 -22.72 7.18
CA ARG A 160 -10.18 -22.43 8.31
C ARG A 160 -10.35 -23.49 9.39
N ASP A 161 -9.24 -23.84 10.05
CA ASP A 161 -9.30 -24.49 11.34
C ASP A 161 -9.73 -23.45 12.38
N ASP A 162 -10.85 -23.69 13.08
CA ASP A 162 -11.37 -22.79 14.13
C ASP A 162 -10.41 -22.64 15.32
N ARG A 163 -9.40 -23.50 15.41
CA ARG A 163 -8.33 -23.43 16.42
C ARG A 163 -7.20 -22.47 16.07
N ALA A 164 -7.15 -22.00 14.82
CA ALA A 164 -6.15 -21.02 14.43
C ALA A 164 -6.54 -19.62 14.94
N PRO A 165 -5.61 -18.85 15.53
CA PRO A 165 -5.87 -17.47 15.90
C PRO A 165 -6.35 -16.70 14.67
N ALA A 166 -7.21 -15.69 14.85
CA ALA A 166 -7.76 -14.84 13.79
C ALA A 166 -6.65 -14.46 12.82
N SER A 167 -6.53 -15.28 11.78
CA SER A 167 -5.31 -15.36 11.00
C SER A 167 -5.36 -14.31 9.89
N VAL A 168 -4.21 -13.92 9.43
CA VAL A 168 -4.04 -13.12 8.21
C VAL A 168 -4.37 -13.93 6.94
N VAL A 169 -4.69 -15.24 7.07
CA VAL A 169 -5.00 -16.11 5.93
C VAL A 169 -6.34 -15.72 5.31
N ALA A 170 -6.37 -15.63 3.99
CA ALA A 170 -7.55 -15.32 3.21
C ALA A 170 -8.66 -16.39 3.42
N THR A 171 -9.90 -15.96 3.31
CA THR A 171 -11.07 -16.88 3.30
C THR A 171 -11.39 -17.38 1.90
N GLN A 172 -10.97 -16.64 0.89
CA GLN A 172 -11.17 -16.96 -0.52
C GLN A 172 -9.91 -16.59 -1.30
N VAL A 173 -9.62 -17.36 -2.32
CA VAL A 173 -8.49 -17.15 -3.22
C VAL A 173 -8.96 -17.32 -4.66
N LEU A 174 -8.47 -16.47 -5.54
CA LEU A 174 -8.57 -16.62 -6.97
C LEU A 174 -7.16 -16.59 -7.57
N VAL A 175 -6.76 -17.67 -8.20
CA VAL A 175 -5.52 -17.74 -8.98
C VAL A 175 -5.91 -17.80 -10.45
N LEU A 176 -5.49 -16.79 -11.21
CA LEU A 176 -5.82 -16.70 -12.63
C LEU A 176 -5.00 -17.70 -13.45
N PRO A 177 -5.56 -18.22 -14.58
CA PRO A 177 -4.79 -19.01 -15.52
C PRO A 177 -3.57 -18.23 -16.03
N GLY A 178 -2.43 -18.87 -16.04
CA GLY A 178 -1.17 -18.22 -16.47
C GLY A 178 -0.53 -17.34 -15.40
N ALA A 179 -1.07 -17.29 -14.17
CA ALA A 179 -0.39 -16.65 -13.07
C ALA A 179 0.96 -17.31 -12.79
N ALA A 180 1.96 -16.52 -12.44
CA ALA A 180 3.25 -17.04 -12.01
C ALA A 180 3.08 -17.76 -10.66
N ASN A 181 3.32 -19.07 -10.67
CA ASN A 181 3.19 -19.90 -9.48
C ASN A 181 4.48 -19.96 -8.64
N PHE A 182 5.62 -19.72 -9.29
CA PHE A 182 6.92 -19.73 -8.64
C PHE A 182 7.32 -18.31 -8.25
N VAL A 183 7.41 -18.06 -6.96
CA VAL A 183 7.62 -16.73 -6.42
C VAL A 183 8.75 -16.72 -5.38
N THR A 184 9.41 -15.57 -5.27
CA THR A 184 10.35 -15.29 -4.18
C THR A 184 9.78 -14.19 -3.30
N SER A 185 9.87 -14.36 -1.98
CA SER A 185 9.43 -13.33 -1.05
C SER A 185 10.36 -12.14 -1.07
N THR A 186 9.76 -10.97 -0.90
CA THR A 186 10.47 -9.71 -0.68
C THR A 186 9.78 -8.94 0.45
N SER A 187 10.41 -7.87 0.93
CA SER A 187 9.78 -6.98 1.89
C SER A 187 8.61 -6.22 1.24
N GLY A 188 7.76 -5.58 2.06
CA GLY A 188 6.68 -4.72 1.57
C GLY A 188 7.13 -3.36 1.02
N VAL A 189 8.43 -3.06 1.05
CA VAL A 189 9.00 -1.81 0.55
C VAL A 189 8.99 -1.80 -0.97
N ILE A 190 8.50 -0.73 -1.59
CA ILE A 190 8.34 -0.66 -3.05
C ILE A 190 9.66 -0.76 -3.82
N THR A 191 10.77 -0.32 -3.23
CA THR A 191 12.12 -0.37 -3.81
C THR A 191 12.89 -1.62 -3.41
N ALA A 192 12.25 -2.60 -2.72
CA ALA A 192 12.95 -3.79 -2.26
C ALA A 192 13.47 -4.63 -3.43
N GLU A 193 14.76 -4.90 -3.39
CA GLU A 193 15.45 -5.81 -4.33
C GLU A 193 15.65 -7.20 -3.72
N SER A 194 15.37 -7.36 -2.43
CA SER A 194 15.58 -8.61 -1.72
C SER A 194 14.83 -9.78 -2.34
N ARG A 195 15.50 -10.93 -2.41
CA ARG A 195 14.96 -12.22 -2.80
C ARG A 195 15.30 -13.18 -1.67
N GLU A 196 14.28 -13.49 -0.85
CA GLU A 196 14.53 -14.21 0.41
C GLU A 196 14.17 -15.69 0.26
N SER A 197 12.92 -16.03 0.48
CA SER A 197 12.45 -17.41 0.47
C SER A 197 11.69 -17.73 -0.81
N LEU A 198 11.83 -18.96 -1.29
CA LEU A 198 11.16 -19.44 -2.49
C LEU A 198 9.86 -20.14 -2.13
N PHE A 199 8.83 -19.91 -2.94
CA PHE A 199 7.52 -20.51 -2.76
C PHE A 199 6.91 -20.95 -4.09
N TRP A 200 6.12 -22.03 -4.03
CA TRP A 200 5.17 -22.39 -5.05
C TRP A 200 3.77 -22.06 -4.57
N VAL A 201 3.03 -21.27 -5.32
CA VAL A 201 1.62 -20.96 -5.04
C VAL A 201 0.75 -21.80 -5.96
N SER A 202 -0.02 -22.71 -5.41
CA SER A 202 -0.91 -23.57 -6.19
C SER A 202 -2.19 -22.84 -6.61
N GLY A 203 -2.85 -23.34 -7.65
CA GLY A 203 -4.13 -22.81 -8.14
C GLY A 203 -5.27 -22.86 -7.13
N ASN A 204 -5.13 -23.63 -6.06
CA ASN A 204 -6.11 -23.71 -4.96
C ASN A 204 -5.75 -22.84 -3.75
N GLY A 205 -4.78 -21.93 -3.88
CA GLY A 205 -4.45 -20.94 -2.85
C GLY A 205 -3.61 -21.45 -1.69
N VAL A 206 -2.84 -22.53 -1.91
CA VAL A 206 -1.86 -23.00 -0.94
C VAL A 206 -0.46 -22.59 -1.39
N ARG A 207 0.31 -22.00 -0.50
CA ARG A 207 1.73 -21.71 -0.72
C ARG A 207 2.61 -22.80 -0.10
N PHE A 208 3.54 -23.30 -0.86
CA PHE A 208 4.50 -24.32 -0.44
C PHE A 208 5.89 -23.66 -0.39
N GLY A 209 6.54 -23.68 0.76
CA GLY A 209 7.95 -23.28 0.86
C GLY A 209 8.83 -24.23 0.08
N ILE A 210 9.79 -23.72 -0.68
CA ILE A 210 10.76 -24.50 -1.46
C ILE A 210 12.12 -24.36 -0.79
N ALA A 211 12.77 -25.48 -0.49
CA ALA A 211 14.13 -25.47 0.01
C ALA A 211 15.07 -24.92 -1.10
N ASN A 212 15.83 -23.89 -0.75
CA ASN A 212 16.75 -23.25 -1.68
C ASN A 212 18.11 -24.01 -1.72
N ASP A 213 18.05 -25.29 -2.06
CA ASP A 213 19.22 -26.14 -2.27
C ASP A 213 19.22 -26.70 -3.70
N GLU A 214 20.39 -26.94 -4.23
CA GLU A 214 20.57 -27.36 -5.61
C GLU A 214 19.87 -28.67 -5.97
N ALA A 215 19.82 -29.61 -5.03
CA ALA A 215 19.20 -30.92 -5.26
C ALA A 215 17.68 -30.79 -5.38
N THR A 216 17.06 -30.00 -4.51
CA THR A 216 15.62 -29.73 -4.54
C THR A 216 15.24 -28.93 -5.78
N LEU A 217 15.97 -27.86 -6.10
CA LEU A 217 15.68 -27.03 -7.26
C LEU A 217 15.81 -27.81 -8.57
N ARG A 218 16.87 -28.61 -8.70
CA ARG A 218 17.06 -29.49 -9.86
C ARG A 218 15.96 -30.56 -9.98
N ALA A 219 15.54 -31.15 -8.85
CA ALA A 219 14.47 -32.15 -8.84
C ALA A 219 13.11 -31.56 -9.24
N LEU A 220 12.86 -30.30 -8.89
CA LEU A 220 11.64 -29.58 -9.26
C LEU A 220 11.73 -28.89 -10.64
N GLY A 221 12.90 -28.87 -11.27
CA GLY A 221 13.11 -28.16 -12.53
C GLY A 221 12.99 -26.65 -12.41
N LEU A 222 13.34 -26.06 -11.26
CA LEU A 222 13.17 -24.64 -10.96
C LEU A 222 14.52 -23.89 -11.01
N ASP A 223 14.48 -22.73 -11.64
CA ASP A 223 15.57 -21.76 -11.59
C ASP A 223 15.17 -20.60 -10.65
N PRO A 224 15.90 -20.37 -9.54
CA PRO A 224 15.63 -19.28 -8.63
C PRO A 224 15.59 -17.91 -9.29
N GLY A 225 16.35 -17.71 -10.38
CA GLY A 225 16.35 -16.49 -11.18
C GLY A 225 15.00 -16.20 -11.85
N ALA A 226 14.24 -17.24 -12.17
CA ALA A 226 12.93 -17.11 -12.80
C ALA A 226 11.78 -16.83 -11.80
N ALA A 227 12.04 -16.89 -10.49
CA ALA A 227 11.02 -16.61 -9.48
C ALA A 227 10.58 -15.14 -9.54
N VAL A 228 9.26 -14.91 -9.58
CA VAL A 228 8.69 -13.55 -9.54
C VAL A 228 8.68 -13.04 -8.10
N GLN A 229 9.08 -11.77 -7.90
CA GLN A 229 9.03 -11.18 -6.57
C GLN A 229 7.59 -10.95 -6.13
N ALA A 230 7.29 -11.27 -4.88
CA ALA A 230 6.01 -10.97 -4.24
C ALA A 230 6.24 -10.57 -2.78
N PRO A 231 5.56 -9.52 -2.26
CA PRO A 231 5.79 -9.06 -0.90
C PRO A 231 5.24 -10.05 0.11
N TRP A 232 6.02 -10.34 1.15
CA TRP A 232 5.64 -11.27 2.21
C TRP A 232 4.27 -10.94 2.84
N PRO A 233 3.89 -9.68 3.11
CA PRO A 233 2.57 -9.37 3.63
C PRO A 233 1.40 -9.90 2.78
N LEU A 234 1.56 -10.00 1.47
CA LEU A 234 0.56 -10.60 0.58
C LEU A 234 0.72 -12.13 0.51
N LEU A 235 1.93 -12.65 0.37
CA LEU A 235 2.18 -14.10 0.30
C LEU A 235 1.69 -14.83 1.55
N ARG A 236 1.82 -14.26 2.73
CA ARG A 236 1.36 -14.89 3.96
C ARG A 236 -0.16 -15.02 4.07
N THR A 237 -0.93 -14.36 3.19
CA THR A 237 -2.39 -14.51 3.15
C THR A 237 -2.82 -15.84 2.54
N PHE A 238 -1.96 -16.48 1.74
CA PHE A 238 -2.19 -17.83 1.24
C PHE A 238 -2.01 -18.86 2.37
N ALA A 239 -2.81 -19.93 2.34
CA ALA A 239 -2.66 -21.03 3.29
C ALA A 239 -1.28 -21.67 3.16
N ALA A 240 -0.66 -22.03 4.30
CA ALA A 240 0.63 -22.68 4.29
C ALA A 240 0.46 -24.20 4.03
N GLY A 241 1.14 -24.72 3.03
CA GLY A 241 1.32 -26.13 2.78
C GLY A 241 2.64 -26.65 3.36
N PRO A 242 2.90 -27.96 3.25
CA PRO A 242 4.17 -28.55 3.63
C PRO A 242 5.32 -27.99 2.76
N ALA A 243 6.53 -28.03 3.30
CA ALA A 243 7.71 -27.64 2.53
C ALA A 243 7.96 -28.63 1.37
N LEU A 244 8.32 -28.10 0.23
CA LEU A 244 8.81 -28.88 -0.91
C LEU A 244 10.33 -28.99 -0.78
N SER A 245 10.80 -30.13 -0.35
CA SER A 245 12.21 -30.48 -0.31
C SER A 245 12.39 -31.95 -0.68
N ARG A 246 13.58 -32.34 -1.12
CA ARG A 246 13.90 -33.73 -1.42
C ARG A 246 13.68 -34.60 -0.19
N ASP A 247 14.14 -34.15 0.97
CA ASP A 247 14.03 -34.91 2.21
C ASP A 247 12.58 -35.08 2.67
N ALA A 248 11.76 -34.03 2.53
CA ALA A 248 10.33 -34.13 2.83
C ALA A 248 9.59 -35.07 1.89
N ALA A 249 10.01 -35.13 0.61
CA ALA A 249 9.43 -36.07 -0.38
C ALA A 249 9.79 -37.54 -0.13
N LEU A 250 10.94 -37.78 0.49
CA LEU A 250 11.40 -39.15 0.83
C LEU A 250 10.76 -39.69 2.12
N LEU A 251 10.09 -38.84 2.91
CA LEU A 251 9.39 -39.24 4.10
C LEU A 251 8.02 -39.84 3.72
N ALA A 252 7.88 -41.14 3.88
CA ALA A 252 6.57 -41.80 3.79
C ALA A 252 5.67 -41.30 4.94
N ARG A 253 4.45 -40.86 4.63
CA ARG A 253 3.49 -40.39 5.61
C ARG A 253 2.15 -41.06 5.38
N ASP A 254 1.65 -41.70 6.41
CA ASP A 254 0.33 -42.33 6.40
C ASP A 254 -0.81 -41.30 6.53
N THR A 255 -0.47 -40.10 7.00
CA THR A 255 -1.40 -39.01 7.15
C THR A 255 -0.77 -37.69 6.66
N VAL A 256 -1.59 -36.81 6.11
CA VAL A 256 -1.13 -35.42 5.81
C VAL A 256 -0.81 -34.78 7.17
N PRO A 257 0.45 -34.34 7.40
CA PRO A 257 0.79 -33.74 8.66
C PRO A 257 0.00 -32.46 8.83
N THR A 258 -0.75 -32.36 9.90
CA THR A 258 -1.38 -31.10 10.36
C THR A 258 -0.31 -30.20 10.96
N LEU A 259 0.61 -29.74 10.13
CA LEU A 259 1.48 -28.64 10.48
C LEU A 259 0.70 -27.34 10.21
N GLY A 260 -0.03 -26.88 11.24
CA GLY A 260 -0.70 -25.60 11.29
C GLY A 260 -1.45 -25.22 9.99
N GLN A 261 -2.74 -25.49 9.96
CA GLN A 261 -3.68 -25.04 8.92
C GLN A 261 -3.57 -25.74 7.55
N VAL A 262 -4.18 -26.90 7.44
CA VAL A 262 -4.52 -27.47 6.14
C VAL A 262 -5.75 -26.74 5.60
N ALA A 263 -5.60 -26.04 4.48
CA ALA A 263 -6.75 -25.53 3.75
C ALA A 263 -7.45 -26.72 3.05
N ILE A 264 -8.66 -27.06 3.49
CA ILE A 264 -9.51 -27.99 2.76
C ILE A 264 -10.25 -27.17 1.69
N VAL A 265 -10.03 -27.52 0.44
CA VAL A 265 -10.71 -26.89 -0.68
C VAL A 265 -12.08 -27.55 -0.86
N THR A 266 -13.16 -26.82 -0.60
CA THR A 266 -14.50 -27.23 -1.00
C THR A 266 -14.88 -26.51 -2.28
N THR A 267 -14.97 -27.24 -3.39
CA THR A 267 -15.65 -26.75 -4.60
C THR A 267 -17.15 -26.85 -4.34
N THR A 268 -17.81 -25.71 -4.21
CA THR A 268 -19.30 -25.68 -4.21
C THR A 268 -19.75 -25.92 -5.64
N ALA A 269 -20.14 -27.13 -5.98
CA ALA A 269 -20.94 -27.37 -7.18
C ALA A 269 -22.24 -26.59 -7.00
N LYS A 270 -22.52 -25.64 -7.90
CA LYS A 270 -23.80 -24.95 -7.96
C LYS A 270 -24.84 -26.01 -8.29
N ALA A 271 -25.70 -26.37 -7.32
CA ALA A 271 -26.89 -27.19 -7.59
C ALA A 271 -27.73 -26.38 -8.57
N GLY A 272 -27.86 -26.90 -9.79
CA GLY A 272 -28.76 -26.36 -10.77
C GLY A 272 -30.22 -26.51 -10.33
N ALA A 273 -30.96 -25.46 -10.43
CA ALA A 273 -32.42 -25.47 -10.58
C ALA A 273 -32.73 -24.79 -11.89
#